data_12952796d4afc65f5b526cf48c481154
#
_entry.id   12952796d4afc65f5b526cf48c481154
#
_cell.length_a   1.000
_cell.length_b   1.000
_cell.length_c   1.000
_cell.angle_alpha   90.00
_cell.angle_beta   90.00
_cell.angle_gamma   90.00
#
_symmetry.space_group_name_H-M   'P 1'
#
loop_
_entity.id
_entity.type
_entity.pdbx_description
1 polymer ?
#
loop_
_entity_poly.entity_id
_entity_poly.type
_entity_poly.pdbx_seq_one_letter_code
_entity_poly.pdbx_strand_id
1 'polypeptide(L)'
;MKTRRITLETHLHKIAEYDETVKNLESVFNIQKQKVIRYIGSVVTSFPTYSTHDAVHSMNIISAIEKILGQKTIKKMSGIDTFLILMCAYMHDTGMLYSDEEVKQLWETEGFQDFLTSARKREDEVGRAARKIDKAEKGEGCSVLEVRRSVAVILMEYFRPRHGQRIKHVTDARTS
;
A
#
# COMPACT_ATOMS: atom_id res chain seq x y z
N MET A 1 -2.04 13.48 -37.11
CA MET A 1 -2.85 13.03 -35.98
C MET A 1 -1.91 12.35 -34.96
N LYS A 2 -1.73 12.90 -33.73
CA LYS A 2 -0.99 12.20 -32.68
C LYS A 2 -1.84 11.00 -32.22
N THR A 3 -1.40 9.79 -32.48
CA THR A 3 -2.04 8.56 -32.03
C THR A 3 -2.11 8.61 -30.51
N ARG A 4 -3.31 8.69 -29.93
CA ARG A 4 -3.52 8.77 -28.49
C ARG A 4 -2.94 7.50 -27.86
N ARG A 5 -1.99 7.66 -26.93
CA ARG A 5 -1.36 6.56 -26.21
C ARG A 5 -2.43 5.78 -25.45
N ILE A 6 -2.47 4.46 -25.64
CA ILE A 6 -3.38 3.58 -24.89
C ILE A 6 -2.73 3.26 -23.55
N THR A 7 -3.45 3.54 -22.47
CA THR A 7 -3.09 3.12 -21.11
C THR A 7 -3.71 1.76 -20.78
N LEU A 8 -3.22 1.07 -19.76
CA LEU A 8 -3.82 -0.19 -19.30
C LEU A 8 -5.29 0.01 -18.91
N GLU A 9 -5.63 1.09 -18.20
CA GLU A 9 -7.02 1.39 -17.83
C GLU A 9 -7.90 1.63 -19.08
N THR A 10 -7.43 2.41 -20.07
CA THR A 10 -8.21 2.62 -21.29
C THR A 10 -8.27 1.37 -22.16
N HIS A 11 -7.31 0.46 -22.04
CA HIS A 11 -7.34 -0.82 -22.73
C HIS A 11 -8.38 -1.75 -22.13
N LEU A 12 -8.41 -1.86 -20.79
CA LEU A 12 -9.44 -2.64 -20.07
C LEU A 12 -10.84 -2.16 -20.43
N HIS A 13 -11.06 -0.84 -20.37
CA HIS A 13 -12.33 -0.22 -20.73
C HIS A 13 -12.79 -0.57 -22.15
N LYS A 14 -11.89 -0.48 -23.13
CA LYS A 14 -12.22 -0.83 -24.52
C LYS A 14 -12.63 -2.28 -24.71
N ILE A 15 -12.00 -3.21 -23.99
CA ILE A 15 -12.39 -4.63 -24.08
C ILE A 15 -13.75 -4.83 -23.41
N ALA A 16 -14.01 -4.15 -22.28
CA ALA A 16 -15.26 -4.18 -21.55
C ALA A 16 -16.48 -3.71 -22.38
N GLU A 17 -16.28 -2.90 -23.45
CA GLU A 17 -17.35 -2.47 -24.34
C GLU A 17 -18.00 -3.64 -25.12
N TYR A 18 -17.28 -4.76 -25.32
CA TYR A 18 -17.76 -5.90 -26.12
C TYR A 18 -17.59 -7.27 -25.46
N ASP A 19 -17.05 -7.34 -24.24
CA ASP A 19 -16.88 -8.56 -23.45
C ASP A 19 -17.49 -8.38 -22.06
N GLU A 20 -18.62 -9.06 -21.80
CA GLU A 20 -19.36 -8.93 -20.53
C GLU A 20 -18.56 -9.44 -19.33
N THR A 21 -17.69 -10.45 -19.52
CA THR A 21 -16.80 -10.91 -18.44
C THR A 21 -15.81 -9.82 -18.04
N VAL A 22 -15.21 -9.17 -19.04
CA VAL A 22 -14.25 -8.08 -18.80
C VAL A 22 -14.93 -6.85 -18.22
N LYS A 23 -16.17 -6.57 -18.60
CA LYS A 23 -16.99 -5.50 -18.02
C LYS A 23 -17.24 -5.71 -16.52
N ASN A 24 -17.52 -6.96 -16.11
CA ASN A 24 -17.63 -7.30 -14.70
C ASN A 24 -16.29 -7.11 -13.96
N LEU A 25 -15.17 -7.52 -14.56
CA LEU A 25 -13.84 -7.30 -14.01
C LEU A 25 -13.49 -5.81 -13.89
N GLU A 26 -13.83 -5.00 -14.89
CA GLU A 26 -13.64 -3.54 -14.85
C GLU A 26 -14.45 -2.92 -13.70
N SER A 27 -15.68 -3.37 -13.48
CA SER A 27 -16.52 -2.90 -12.38
C SER A 27 -15.89 -3.23 -11.03
N VAL A 28 -15.40 -4.45 -10.85
CA VAL A 28 -14.65 -4.87 -9.64
C VAL A 28 -13.39 -4.01 -9.46
N PHE A 29 -12.62 -3.82 -10.51
CA PHE A 29 -11.42 -2.98 -10.48
C PHE A 29 -11.73 -1.56 -10.01
N ASN A 30 -12.75 -0.93 -10.58
CA ASN A 30 -13.12 0.44 -10.24
C ASN A 30 -13.57 0.56 -8.76
N ILE A 31 -14.33 -0.40 -8.25
CA ILE A 31 -14.72 -0.46 -6.84
C ILE A 31 -13.49 -0.60 -5.93
N GLN A 32 -12.61 -1.55 -6.21
CA GLN A 32 -11.44 -1.80 -5.39
C GLN A 32 -10.45 -0.64 -5.46
N LYS A 33 -10.20 -0.06 -6.64
CA LYS A 33 -9.40 1.14 -6.82
C LYS A 33 -9.87 2.27 -5.90
N GLN A 34 -11.18 2.55 -5.87
CA GLN A 34 -11.75 3.60 -5.01
C GLN A 34 -11.60 3.29 -3.52
N LYS A 35 -11.77 2.03 -3.12
CA LYS A 35 -11.54 1.60 -1.73
C LYS A 35 -10.09 1.81 -1.31
N VAL A 36 -9.14 1.36 -2.13
CA VAL A 36 -7.70 1.51 -1.86
C VAL A 36 -7.32 2.99 -1.75
N ILE A 37 -7.74 3.83 -2.70
CA ILE A 37 -7.45 5.27 -2.67
C ILE A 37 -7.97 5.93 -1.39
N ARG A 38 -9.22 5.65 -0.98
CA ARG A 38 -9.80 6.21 0.25
C ARG A 38 -9.04 5.72 1.49
N TYR A 39 -8.69 4.45 1.52
CA TYR A 39 -8.02 3.87 2.65
C TYR A 39 -6.60 4.42 2.82
N ILE A 40 -5.83 4.49 1.75
CA ILE A 40 -4.50 5.14 1.75
C ILE A 40 -4.63 6.60 2.19
N GLY A 41 -5.62 7.34 1.69
CA GLY A 41 -5.87 8.72 2.08
C GLY A 41 -6.15 8.90 3.57
N SER A 42 -6.87 7.96 4.21
CA SER A 42 -7.12 8.01 5.66
C SER A 42 -5.85 7.75 6.49
N VAL A 43 -4.98 6.87 6.01
CA VAL A 43 -3.70 6.55 6.68
C VAL A 43 -2.71 7.72 6.60
N VAL A 44 -2.62 8.40 5.46
CA VAL A 44 -1.75 9.59 5.29
C VAL A 44 -2.15 10.70 6.27
N THR A 45 -3.42 10.85 6.59
CA THR A 45 -3.90 11.83 7.58
C THR A 45 -3.41 11.49 9.00
N SER A 46 -3.36 10.20 9.34
CA SER A 46 -2.89 9.72 10.65
C SER A 46 -1.35 9.65 10.72
N PHE A 47 -0.68 9.45 9.60
CA PHE A 47 0.77 9.27 9.49
C PHE A 47 1.36 10.09 8.34
N PRO A 48 1.65 11.40 8.55
CA PRO A 48 2.13 12.31 7.49
C PRO A 48 3.43 11.88 6.80
N THR A 49 4.23 11.03 7.43
CA THR A 49 5.46 10.45 6.84
C THR A 49 5.19 9.32 5.86
N TYR A 50 3.94 8.88 5.74
CA TYR A 50 3.48 7.84 4.82
C TYR A 50 3.25 8.33 3.38
N SER A 51 3.61 9.58 3.08
CA SER A 51 3.30 10.28 1.82
C SER A 51 3.88 9.67 0.55
N THR A 52 4.74 8.65 0.63
CA THR A 52 5.29 7.97 -0.55
C THR A 52 4.39 6.88 -1.13
N HIS A 53 3.33 6.48 -0.41
CA HIS A 53 2.41 5.40 -0.80
C HIS A 53 0.99 5.94 -1.04
N ASP A 54 0.86 6.99 -1.81
CA ASP A 54 -0.43 7.57 -2.21
C ASP A 54 -0.94 7.00 -3.55
N ALA A 55 -2.09 7.48 -4.01
CA ALA A 55 -2.63 7.11 -5.32
C ALA A 55 -1.67 7.44 -6.47
N VAL A 56 -0.81 8.46 -6.30
CA VAL A 56 0.20 8.86 -7.29
C VAL A 56 1.27 7.79 -7.41
N HIS A 57 1.64 7.12 -6.30
CA HIS A 57 2.59 6.00 -6.34
C HIS A 57 2.08 4.85 -7.22
N SER A 58 0.84 4.39 -7.01
CA SER A 58 0.22 3.36 -7.86
C SER A 58 0.16 3.79 -9.33
N MET A 59 -0.19 5.04 -9.61
CA MET A 59 -0.19 5.59 -10.98
C MET A 59 1.22 5.61 -11.60
N ASN A 60 2.26 5.93 -10.83
CA ASN A 60 3.64 5.89 -11.27
C ASN A 60 4.09 4.47 -11.62
N ILE A 61 3.71 3.47 -10.80
CA ILE A 61 3.96 2.05 -11.09
C ILE A 61 3.28 1.63 -12.38
N ILE A 62 2.01 1.96 -12.56
CA ILE A 62 1.28 1.68 -13.81
C ILE A 62 1.99 2.32 -15.00
N SER A 63 2.38 3.58 -14.88
CA SER A 63 3.12 4.29 -15.94
C SER A 63 4.46 3.63 -16.26
N ALA A 64 5.18 3.10 -15.27
CA ALA A 64 6.41 2.35 -15.46
C ALA A 64 6.15 1.01 -16.17
N ILE A 65 5.14 0.27 -15.76
CA ILE A 65 4.71 -0.98 -16.41
C ILE A 65 4.33 -0.72 -17.87
N GLU A 66 3.55 0.32 -18.15
CA GLU A 66 3.16 0.70 -19.52
C GLU A 66 4.36 1.03 -20.41
N LYS A 67 5.40 1.65 -19.85
CA LYS A 67 6.66 1.93 -20.57
C LYS A 67 7.41 0.64 -20.90
N ILE A 68 7.47 -0.30 -19.95
CA ILE A 68 8.14 -1.59 -20.14
C ILE A 68 7.40 -2.44 -21.17
N LEU A 69 6.09 -2.57 -21.06
CA LEU A 69 5.27 -3.36 -21.98
C LEU A 69 5.25 -2.80 -23.39
N GLY A 70 5.19 -1.49 -23.52
CA GLY A 70 5.03 -0.79 -24.78
C GLY A 70 3.64 -0.96 -25.42
N GLN A 71 3.31 -0.04 -26.32
CA GLN A 71 1.97 0.07 -26.93
C GLN A 71 1.55 -1.17 -27.72
N LYS A 72 2.50 -1.86 -28.35
CA LYS A 72 2.20 -3.07 -29.14
C LYS A 72 1.76 -4.24 -28.27
N THR A 73 2.39 -4.40 -27.10
CA THR A 73 2.06 -5.45 -26.14
C THR A 73 0.71 -5.15 -25.48
N ILE A 74 0.50 -3.93 -24.97
CA ILE A 74 -0.76 -3.53 -24.33
C ILE A 74 -1.97 -3.81 -25.23
N LYS A 75 -1.88 -3.47 -26.53
CA LYS A 75 -2.95 -3.71 -27.51
C LYS A 75 -3.30 -5.18 -27.72
N LYS A 76 -2.39 -6.10 -27.38
CA LYS A 76 -2.55 -7.55 -27.58
C LYS A 76 -2.91 -8.28 -26.30
N MET A 77 -2.87 -7.60 -25.16
CA MET A 77 -3.19 -8.21 -23.87
C MET A 77 -4.66 -8.57 -23.80
N SER A 78 -4.96 -9.67 -23.11
CA SER A 78 -6.33 -9.99 -22.76
C SER A 78 -6.89 -9.03 -21.71
N GLY A 79 -8.21 -8.96 -21.58
CA GLY A 79 -8.87 -8.20 -20.52
C GLY A 79 -8.48 -8.71 -19.13
N ILE A 80 -8.32 -10.04 -18.97
CA ILE A 80 -7.91 -10.65 -17.71
C ILE A 80 -6.49 -10.24 -17.31
N ASP A 81 -5.51 -10.34 -18.23
CA ASP A 81 -4.13 -9.94 -17.95
C ASP A 81 -4.06 -8.45 -17.58
N THR A 82 -4.80 -7.61 -18.31
CA THR A 82 -4.87 -6.18 -18.05
C THR A 82 -5.46 -5.89 -16.66
N PHE A 83 -6.56 -6.56 -16.31
CA PHE A 83 -7.20 -6.47 -14.99
C PHE A 83 -6.22 -6.89 -13.87
N LEU A 84 -5.55 -8.03 -14.02
CA LEU A 84 -4.62 -8.54 -13.00
C LEU A 84 -3.45 -7.58 -12.76
N ILE A 85 -2.86 -7.04 -13.82
CA ILE A 85 -1.77 -6.07 -13.68
C ILE A 85 -2.25 -4.80 -12.95
N LEU A 86 -3.41 -4.28 -13.31
CA LEU A 86 -3.99 -3.11 -12.67
C LEU A 86 -4.30 -3.37 -11.19
N MET A 87 -4.91 -4.52 -10.88
CA MET A 87 -5.18 -4.91 -9.49
C MET A 87 -3.89 -5.04 -8.69
N CYS A 88 -2.87 -5.72 -9.22
CA CYS A 88 -1.57 -5.82 -8.55
C CYS A 88 -0.95 -4.45 -8.31
N ALA A 89 -0.98 -3.54 -9.29
CA ALA A 89 -0.41 -2.21 -9.15
C ALA A 89 -1.11 -1.33 -8.12
N TYR A 90 -2.44 -1.46 -7.95
CA TYR A 90 -3.16 -0.71 -6.92
C TYR A 90 -3.09 -1.37 -5.53
N MET A 91 -3.01 -2.70 -5.46
CA MET A 91 -3.11 -3.42 -4.19
C MET A 91 -1.76 -3.80 -3.58
N HIS A 92 -0.63 -3.66 -4.30
CA HIS A 92 0.67 -4.16 -3.84
C HIS A 92 1.07 -3.65 -2.44
N ASP A 93 0.73 -2.40 -2.11
CA ASP A 93 1.06 -1.77 -0.83
C ASP A 93 -0.05 -1.85 0.22
N THR A 94 -1.20 -2.45 -0.10
CA THR A 94 -2.29 -2.56 0.89
C THR A 94 -1.91 -3.36 2.12
N GLY A 95 -0.95 -4.27 2.00
CA GLY A 95 -0.37 -5.00 3.13
C GLY A 95 0.49 -4.14 4.06
N MET A 96 0.84 -2.91 3.66
CA MET A 96 1.51 -1.91 4.52
C MET A 96 0.52 -1.13 5.39
N LEU A 97 -0.77 -1.22 5.10
CA LEU A 97 -1.82 -0.50 5.82
C LEU A 97 -2.20 -1.28 7.08
N TYR A 98 -2.50 -0.57 8.15
CA TYR A 98 -2.89 -1.13 9.44
C TYR A 98 -3.95 -0.24 10.12
N SER A 99 -4.83 -0.85 10.87
CA SER A 99 -5.78 -0.17 11.74
C SER A 99 -5.18 0.10 13.11
N ASP A 100 -5.75 1.03 13.87
CA ASP A 100 -5.35 1.28 15.27
C ASP A 100 -5.48 0.02 16.14
N GLU A 101 -6.49 -0.81 15.85
CA GLU A 101 -6.70 -2.07 16.57
C GLU A 101 -5.60 -3.10 16.27
N GLU A 102 -5.23 -3.25 14.98
CA GLU A 102 -4.10 -4.10 14.61
C GLU A 102 -2.79 -3.63 15.27
N VAL A 103 -2.58 -2.31 15.36
CA VAL A 103 -1.39 -1.76 16.03
C VAL A 103 -1.40 -2.09 17.51
N LYS A 104 -2.53 -1.94 18.21
CA LYS A 104 -2.64 -2.30 19.64
C LYS A 104 -2.32 -3.76 19.88
N GLN A 105 -2.96 -4.66 19.09
CA GLN A 105 -2.71 -6.09 19.21
C GLN A 105 -1.26 -6.45 18.90
N LEU A 106 -0.67 -5.84 17.85
CA LEU A 106 0.73 -6.05 17.50
C LEU A 106 1.67 -5.65 18.65
N TRP A 107 1.38 -4.53 19.31
CA TRP A 107 2.21 -4.00 20.40
C TRP A 107 2.35 -4.98 21.56
N GLU A 108 1.35 -5.82 21.78
CA GLU A 108 1.31 -6.83 22.84
C GLU A 108 2.05 -8.14 22.46
N THR A 109 2.43 -8.30 21.19
CA THR A 109 3.09 -9.53 20.75
C THR A 109 4.58 -9.55 21.11
N GLU A 110 5.05 -10.72 21.58
CA GLU A 110 6.48 -10.97 21.88
C GLU A 110 7.38 -10.66 20.67
N GLY A 111 6.98 -11.12 19.48
CA GLY A 111 7.75 -10.91 18.25
C GLY A 111 7.91 -9.43 17.87
N PHE A 112 6.94 -8.56 18.17
CA PHE A 112 7.08 -7.13 17.95
C PHE A 112 7.95 -6.47 19.02
N GLN A 113 7.85 -6.89 20.28
CA GLN A 113 8.69 -6.40 21.37
C GLN A 113 10.18 -6.79 21.16
N ASP A 114 10.45 -7.98 20.67
CA ASP A 114 11.79 -8.41 20.26
C ASP A 114 12.35 -7.55 19.10
N PHE A 115 11.48 -7.26 18.11
CA PHE A 115 11.85 -6.36 17.02
C PHE A 115 12.17 -4.95 17.55
N LEU A 116 11.36 -4.36 18.44
CA LEU A 116 11.62 -3.06 19.05
C LEU A 116 12.94 -3.05 19.83
N THR A 117 13.20 -4.10 20.58
CA THR A 117 14.45 -4.28 21.35
C THR A 117 15.67 -4.32 20.42
N SER A 118 15.55 -5.03 19.31
CA SER A 118 16.59 -5.09 18.29
C SER A 118 16.75 -3.76 17.57
N ALA A 119 15.64 -3.10 17.23
CA ALA A 119 15.63 -1.80 16.57
C ALA A 119 16.35 -0.72 17.41
N ARG A 120 16.19 -0.70 18.73
CA ARG A 120 16.85 0.26 19.63
C ARG A 120 18.39 0.26 19.49
N LYS A 121 18.98 -0.86 19.09
CA LYS A 121 20.44 -1.02 18.92
C LYS A 121 20.97 -0.47 17.59
N ARG A 122 20.07 -0.11 16.65
CA ARG A 122 20.45 0.40 15.32
C ARG A 122 20.90 1.87 15.41
N GLU A 123 21.84 2.26 14.54
CA GLU A 123 22.35 3.63 14.45
C GLU A 123 21.60 4.51 13.42
N ASP A 124 20.64 3.92 12.71
CA ASP A 124 19.87 4.57 11.66
C ASP A 124 18.59 5.28 12.19
N GLU A 125 17.71 5.69 11.27
CA GLU A 125 16.44 6.35 11.59
C GLU A 125 15.52 5.43 12.42
N VAL A 126 15.52 4.15 12.13
CA VAL A 126 14.71 3.15 12.86
C VAL A 126 15.15 3.05 14.32
N GLY A 127 16.47 3.02 14.56
CA GLY A 127 17.01 3.02 15.92
C GLY A 127 16.69 4.29 16.69
N ARG A 128 16.77 5.46 16.02
CA ARG A 128 16.35 6.73 16.63
C ARG A 128 14.87 6.73 16.99
N ALA A 129 14.02 6.22 16.11
CA ALA A 129 12.58 6.11 16.34
C ALA A 129 12.27 5.18 17.52
N ALA A 130 12.89 3.99 17.57
CA ALA A 130 12.69 3.02 18.64
C ALA A 130 13.11 3.60 20.01
N ARG A 131 14.24 4.32 20.09
CA ARG A 131 14.67 4.98 21.33
C ARG A 131 13.77 6.13 21.76
N LYS A 132 13.14 6.86 20.82
CA LYS A 132 12.15 7.90 21.14
C LYS A 132 10.87 7.30 21.73
N ILE A 133 10.40 6.17 21.22
CA ILE A 133 9.27 5.45 21.77
C ILE A 133 9.58 5.01 23.20
N ASP A 134 10.72 4.40 23.44
CA ASP A 134 11.17 3.96 24.76
C ASP A 134 11.22 5.13 25.79
N LYS A 135 11.72 6.30 25.36
CA LYS A 135 11.70 7.51 26.20
C LYS A 135 10.29 7.97 26.55
N ALA A 136 9.39 7.97 25.54
CA ALA A 136 8.00 8.36 25.77
C ALA A 136 7.27 7.42 26.71
N GLU A 137 7.51 6.10 26.63
CA GLU A 137 6.98 5.09 27.55
C GLU A 137 7.46 5.30 28.99
N LYS A 138 8.68 5.84 29.16
CA LYS A 138 9.26 6.20 30.47
C LYS A 138 8.83 7.57 30.98
N GLY A 139 8.01 8.32 30.23
CA GLY A 139 7.59 9.67 30.57
C GLY A 139 8.66 10.73 30.34
N GLU A 140 9.73 10.41 29.60
CA GLU A 140 10.83 11.32 29.25
C GLU A 140 10.46 12.16 28.02
N GLY A 141 9.91 13.34 28.27
CA GLY A 141 9.78 14.52 27.41
C GLY A 141 9.81 14.37 25.87
N CYS A 142 8.90 13.58 25.26
CA CYS A 142 8.68 13.58 23.81
C CYS A 142 7.34 14.21 23.47
N SER A 143 7.26 15.02 22.43
CA SER A 143 5.97 15.52 21.94
C SER A 143 5.14 14.39 21.33
N VAL A 144 3.81 14.47 21.44
CA VAL A 144 2.88 13.50 20.83
C VAL A 144 3.15 13.31 19.34
N LEU A 145 3.50 14.40 18.63
CA LEU A 145 3.81 14.34 17.20
C LEU A 145 5.10 13.54 16.90
N GLU A 146 6.13 13.70 17.74
CA GLU A 146 7.38 12.94 17.60
C GLU A 146 7.18 11.45 17.85
N VAL A 147 6.37 11.11 18.86
CA VAL A 147 6.02 9.72 19.16
C VAL A 147 5.25 9.10 17.98
N ARG A 148 4.22 9.78 17.47
CA ARG A 148 3.46 9.30 16.30
C ARG A 148 4.35 9.07 15.08
N ARG A 149 5.26 9.99 14.77
CA ARG A 149 6.23 9.81 13.67
C ARG A 149 7.15 8.61 13.89
N SER A 150 7.61 8.43 15.12
CA SER A 150 8.47 7.31 15.47
C SER A 150 7.74 5.96 15.35
N VAL A 151 6.49 5.90 15.81
CA VAL A 151 5.63 4.73 15.63
C VAL A 151 5.44 4.40 14.14
N ALA A 152 5.18 5.41 13.30
CA ALA A 152 5.04 5.19 11.86
C ALA A 152 6.32 4.60 11.24
N VAL A 153 7.51 5.11 11.58
CA VAL A 153 8.79 4.57 11.10
C VAL A 153 8.97 3.10 11.51
N ILE A 154 8.67 2.78 12.76
CA ILE A 154 8.79 1.42 13.31
C ILE A 154 7.82 0.46 12.62
N LEU A 155 6.56 0.84 12.46
CA LEU A 155 5.55 0.01 11.81
C LEU A 155 5.89 -0.22 10.32
N MET A 156 6.35 0.80 9.61
CA MET A 156 6.81 0.65 8.23
C MET A 156 7.93 -0.38 8.12
N GLU A 157 8.95 -0.29 8.97
CA GLU A 157 10.08 -1.22 8.94
C GLU A 157 9.65 -2.64 9.31
N TYR A 158 8.76 -2.79 10.28
CA TYR A 158 8.22 -4.09 10.68
C TYR A 158 7.39 -4.75 9.60
N PHE A 159 6.50 -3.99 8.93
CA PHE A 159 5.59 -4.54 7.93
C PHE A 159 6.22 -4.69 6.55
N ARG A 160 7.25 -3.91 6.21
CA ARG A 160 7.90 -3.96 4.88
C ARG A 160 8.25 -5.38 4.41
N PRO A 161 8.93 -6.24 5.18
CA PRO A 161 9.23 -7.61 4.75
C PRO A 161 8.00 -8.54 4.76
N ARG A 162 6.90 -8.13 5.39
CA ARG A 162 5.69 -8.94 5.64
C ARG A 162 4.49 -8.53 4.79
N HIS A 163 4.56 -7.41 4.06
CA HIS A 163 3.40 -6.83 3.39
C HIS A 163 2.77 -7.77 2.35
N GLY A 164 3.57 -8.54 1.62
CA GLY A 164 3.06 -9.50 0.64
C GLY A 164 2.18 -10.61 1.25
N GLN A 165 2.52 -11.06 2.47
CA GLN A 165 1.72 -12.06 3.19
C GLN A 165 0.44 -11.44 3.79
N ARG A 166 0.50 -10.18 4.21
CA ARG A 166 -0.63 -9.46 4.81
C ARG A 166 -1.74 -9.12 3.82
N ILE A 167 -1.44 -9.01 2.52
CA ILE A 167 -2.47 -8.73 1.49
C ILE A 167 -3.62 -9.74 1.59
N LYS A 168 -3.35 -11.02 1.83
CA LYS A 168 -4.38 -12.06 2.00
C LYS A 168 -5.33 -11.72 3.15
N HIS A 169 -4.80 -11.37 4.31
CA HIS A 169 -5.61 -11.04 5.49
C HIS A 169 -6.47 -9.78 5.29
N VAL A 170 -5.93 -8.77 4.60
CA VAL A 170 -6.66 -7.52 4.32
C VAL A 170 -7.80 -7.75 3.33
N THR A 171 -7.66 -8.67 2.38
CA THR A 171 -8.74 -9.02 1.43
C THR A 171 -9.82 -9.87 2.07
N ASP A 172 -9.46 -10.85 2.90
CA ASP A 172 -10.40 -11.78 3.54
C ASP A 172 -11.24 -11.12 4.65
N ALA A 173 -10.64 -10.29 5.48
CA ALA A 173 -11.33 -9.59 6.57
C ALA A 173 -12.36 -8.53 6.12
N ARG A 174 -12.46 -8.25 4.82
CA ARG A 174 -13.36 -7.22 4.24
C ARG A 174 -14.45 -7.78 3.35
N THR A 175 -14.54 -9.08 3.22
CA THR A 175 -15.64 -9.80 2.57
C THR A 175 -16.70 -10.27 3.57
N SER A 176 -16.48 -10.10 4.86
CA SER A 176 -17.42 -10.33 5.97
C SER A 176 -18.02 -9.01 6.44
#